data_e32abb40a8da46708541879b183fa3fb
#
_entry.id   e32abb40a8da46708541879b183fa3fb
#
_cell.length_a   1.000
_cell.length_b   1.000
_cell.length_c   1.000
_cell.angle_alpha   90.00
_cell.angle_beta   90.00
_cell.angle_gamma   90.00
#
_symmetry.space_group_name_H-M   'P 1'
#
loop_
_entity.id
_entity.type
_entity.pdbx_description
1 polymer ?
#
loop_
_entity_poly.entity_id
_entity_poly.type
_entity_poly.pdbx_seq_one_letter_code
_entity_poly.pdbx_strand_id
1 'polypeptide(L)'
;PLAEPPTIDGIIDINGGESWAWAGGAAGTSWRVEPDENLADGIRGGSIGDSGEVPVDKQDLSYLIFAGYDADNLYVAVRVQDDILSEDSAEAESQNGQTWMDDSVEIFVDGNNSNFATRDTSGTNPDIVGSGGQFVISVNNAIRDQEAGNPGYGEDEPWYALVVAGDTGYEAEFRIALNAIGNPKPGDVIGFTVGVNDDDDDG
;
A
#
# COMPACT_ATOMS: atom_id res chain seq x y z
N PRO A 1 6.45 3.23 17.52
CA PRO A 1 5.20 2.59 17.95
C PRO A 1 4.08 3.61 18.06
N LEU A 2 2.87 3.21 17.70
CA LEU A 2 1.67 3.99 17.89
C LEU A 2 1.20 3.89 19.34
N ALA A 3 0.59 4.96 19.87
CA ALA A 3 0.02 4.94 21.22
C ALA A 3 -1.28 4.15 21.28
N GLU A 4 -2.08 4.26 20.21
CA GLU A 4 -3.30 3.49 19.98
C GLU A 4 -3.36 3.11 18.50
N PRO A 5 -3.95 1.95 18.14
CA PRO A 5 -4.11 1.58 16.75
C PRO A 5 -5.08 2.54 16.04
N PRO A 6 -4.86 2.88 14.78
CA PRO A 6 -5.87 3.59 13.99
C PRO A 6 -7.06 2.68 13.68
N THR A 7 -8.20 3.27 13.42
CA THR A 7 -9.33 2.57 12.79
C THR A 7 -9.02 2.38 11.31
N ILE A 8 -9.29 1.22 10.76
CA ILE A 8 -9.19 1.00 9.32
C ILE A 8 -10.56 1.20 8.72
N ASP A 9 -10.86 2.43 8.32
CA ASP A 9 -12.14 2.83 7.73
C ASP A 9 -11.97 3.53 6.37
N GLY A 10 -10.73 3.60 5.87
CA GLY A 10 -10.36 4.22 4.60
C GLY A 10 -10.23 5.74 4.68
N ILE A 11 -10.23 6.32 5.88
CA ILE A 11 -10.13 7.76 6.10
C ILE A 11 -8.96 8.10 7.03
N ILE A 12 -7.96 8.78 6.50
CA ILE A 12 -6.79 9.18 7.28
C ILE A 12 -7.09 10.43 8.09
N ASP A 13 -7.57 10.25 9.31
CA ASP A 13 -7.91 11.37 10.21
C ASP A 13 -6.72 11.82 11.07
N ILE A 14 -5.86 12.64 10.48
CA ILE A 14 -4.71 13.23 11.19
C ILE A 14 -5.10 14.32 12.19
N ASN A 15 -6.32 14.82 12.16
CA ASN A 15 -6.82 15.91 13.02
C ASN A 15 -7.80 15.40 14.08
N GLY A 16 -8.42 14.26 13.89
CA GLY A 16 -9.46 13.70 14.75
C GLY A 16 -8.96 12.91 15.94
N GLY A 17 -7.66 12.77 16.09
CA GLY A 17 -7.05 12.07 17.22
C GLY A 17 -6.53 10.67 16.91
N GLU A 18 -6.61 10.24 15.67
CA GLU A 18 -5.98 8.99 15.24
C GLU A 18 -4.45 9.07 15.25
N SER A 19 -3.83 7.92 15.41
CA SER A 19 -2.38 7.82 15.54
C SER A 19 -1.59 8.11 14.26
N TRP A 20 -2.25 8.32 13.12
CA TRP A 20 -1.62 8.64 11.85
C TRP A 20 -0.73 9.90 11.87
N ALA A 21 -1.00 10.83 12.77
CA ALA A 21 -0.16 12.01 12.98
C ALA A 21 1.31 11.68 13.30
N TRP A 22 1.61 10.45 13.70
CA TRP A 22 2.95 9.99 14.09
C TRP A 22 3.62 9.12 13.03
N ALA A 23 2.86 8.69 12.04
CA ALA A 23 3.27 7.64 11.13
C ALA A 23 4.26 8.11 10.06
N GLY A 24 4.40 9.40 9.85
CA GLY A 24 5.31 10.00 8.87
C GLY A 24 6.67 10.44 9.42
N GLY A 25 7.09 10.00 10.62
CA GLY A 25 8.36 10.38 11.22
C GLY A 25 8.24 11.48 12.30
N ALA A 26 9.34 12.09 12.71
CA ALA A 26 9.35 13.06 13.78
C ALA A 26 8.36 14.20 13.54
N ALA A 27 7.41 14.35 14.47
CA ALA A 27 6.43 15.42 14.46
C ALA A 27 5.43 15.43 13.31
N GLY A 28 4.93 14.26 12.89
CA GLY A 28 3.81 14.18 11.92
C GLY A 28 4.22 14.52 10.49
N THR A 29 5.43 14.20 10.10
CA THR A 29 5.84 14.28 8.71
C THR A 29 5.49 12.97 8.00
N SER A 30 4.70 13.05 6.95
CA SER A 30 4.52 11.98 5.98
C SER A 30 5.69 11.94 5.00
N TRP A 31 5.96 10.78 4.41
CA TRP A 31 6.78 10.73 3.21
C TRP A 31 5.93 11.13 2.01
N ARG A 32 6.41 12.14 1.29
CA ARG A 32 5.76 12.61 0.07
C ARG A 32 6.48 12.05 -1.14
N VAL A 33 5.72 11.54 -2.08
CA VAL A 33 6.18 11.12 -3.40
C VAL A 33 5.47 11.98 -4.44
N GLU A 34 6.24 12.61 -5.32
CA GLU A 34 5.73 13.46 -6.38
C GLU A 34 6.56 13.20 -7.65
N PRO A 35 5.99 13.38 -8.84
CA PRO A 35 6.77 13.43 -10.06
C PRO A 35 7.87 14.49 -9.93
N ASP A 36 9.10 14.14 -10.26
CA ASP A 36 10.21 15.08 -10.33
C ASP A 36 10.57 15.32 -11.80
N GLU A 37 10.17 16.46 -12.31
CA GLU A 37 10.45 16.90 -13.68
C GLU A 37 11.95 16.96 -14.03
N ASN A 38 12.82 16.90 -13.00
CA ASN A 38 14.26 16.88 -13.18
C ASN A 38 14.86 15.47 -13.14
N LEU A 39 14.09 14.47 -12.75
CA LEU A 39 14.49 13.09 -12.83
C LEU A 39 13.92 12.50 -14.12
N ALA A 40 14.79 12.04 -14.99
CA ALA A 40 14.41 11.41 -16.26
C ALA A 40 13.46 10.19 -16.11
N ASP A 41 13.21 9.79 -14.90
CA ASP A 41 12.40 8.63 -14.55
C ASP A 41 11.22 8.99 -13.67
N GLY A 42 10.92 10.25 -13.40
CA GLY A 42 9.78 10.70 -12.59
C GLY A 42 9.66 9.97 -11.25
N ILE A 43 8.47 9.58 -10.88
CA ILE A 43 8.23 8.58 -9.85
C ILE A 43 8.81 7.27 -10.37
N ARG A 44 9.75 6.72 -9.65
CA ARG A 44 10.32 5.46 -10.05
C ARG A 44 9.33 4.34 -9.89
N GLY A 45 9.05 3.79 -10.93
CA GLY A 45 8.19 2.71 -11.05
C GLY A 45 7.38 2.78 -12.23
N GLY A 46 7.58 3.80 -12.96
CA GLY A 46 6.94 3.80 -14.20
C GLY A 46 6.92 2.42 -14.78
N SER A 47 5.79 1.94 -14.91
CA SER A 47 5.41 0.88 -15.56
C SER A 47 6.07 0.33 -16.34
N ILE A 48 5.97 -0.38 -15.88
CA ILE A 48 6.05 -1.33 -16.65
C ILE A 48 4.74 -2.00 -17.01
N GLY A 49 3.76 -1.38 -16.90
CA GLY A 49 2.49 -1.71 -17.46
C GLY A 49 2.37 -1.25 -18.91
N ASP A 50 1.41 -1.73 -19.58
CA ASP A 50 1.30 -1.70 -21.02
C ASP A 50 1.04 -0.32 -21.65
N SER A 51 0.60 0.68 -20.90
CA SER A 51 0.37 2.02 -21.45
C SER A 51 1.62 2.89 -21.48
N GLY A 52 2.52 2.71 -20.55
CA GLY A 52 3.78 3.49 -20.51
C GLY A 52 3.58 4.96 -20.25
N GLU A 53 2.45 5.37 -19.74
CA GLU A 53 2.19 6.71 -19.32
C GLU A 53 2.92 7.00 -18.03
N VAL A 54 3.55 8.16 -17.98
CA VAL A 54 4.30 8.63 -16.82
C VAL A 54 3.54 9.84 -16.30
N PRO A 55 3.24 9.89 -15.01
CA PRO A 55 2.56 11.03 -14.41
C PRO A 55 3.20 12.35 -14.83
N VAL A 56 2.41 13.28 -15.34
CA VAL A 56 2.91 14.54 -15.89
C VAL A 56 3.16 15.60 -14.84
N ASP A 57 2.40 15.58 -13.76
CA ASP A 57 2.60 16.47 -12.63
C ASP A 57 2.00 15.88 -11.32
N LYS A 58 2.02 16.66 -10.25
CA LYS A 58 1.55 16.23 -8.93
C LYS A 58 0.03 16.22 -8.76
N GLN A 59 -0.74 16.76 -9.70
CA GLN A 59 -2.18 16.65 -9.75
C GLN A 59 -2.58 15.33 -10.39
N ASP A 60 -1.85 14.92 -11.38
CA ASP A 60 -1.93 13.64 -12.06
C ASP A 60 -1.64 12.52 -11.06
N LEU A 61 -0.44 12.42 -10.53
CA LEU A 61 -0.15 11.52 -9.43
C LEU A 61 0.78 12.13 -8.39
N SER A 62 0.36 12.12 -7.14
CA SER A 62 1.26 12.28 -6.00
C SER A 62 0.67 11.63 -4.76
N TYR A 63 1.49 11.20 -3.82
CA TYR A 63 0.98 10.56 -2.62
C TYR A 63 1.79 10.82 -1.36
N LEU A 64 1.12 10.68 -0.22
CA LEU A 64 1.69 10.75 1.11
C LEU A 64 1.58 9.39 1.78
N ILE A 65 2.68 8.93 2.37
CA ILE A 65 2.74 7.65 3.08
C ILE A 65 2.85 7.91 4.57
N PHE A 66 2.04 7.19 5.33
CA PHE A 66 2.08 7.13 6.79
C PHE A 66 2.32 5.68 7.19
N ALA A 67 3.20 5.43 8.13
CA ALA A 67 3.45 4.07 8.64
C ALA A 67 3.69 4.07 10.14
N GLY A 68 3.16 3.10 10.81
CA GLY A 68 3.31 2.92 12.24
C GLY A 68 3.10 1.47 12.64
N TYR A 69 3.35 1.15 13.89
CA TYR A 69 3.13 -0.20 14.41
C TYR A 69 2.76 -0.19 15.89
N ASP A 70 2.05 -1.21 16.32
CA ASP A 70 1.85 -1.55 17.73
C ASP A 70 2.54 -2.88 18.09
N ALA A 71 2.04 -3.58 19.09
CA ALA A 71 2.60 -4.85 19.51
C ALA A 71 2.32 -6.00 18.52
N ASP A 72 1.25 -5.89 17.74
CA ASP A 72 0.68 -6.98 16.96
C ASP A 72 0.64 -6.70 15.45
N ASN A 73 0.59 -5.41 15.04
CA ASN A 73 0.35 -5.03 13.66
C ASN A 73 1.29 -3.93 13.16
N LEU A 74 1.56 -3.97 11.86
CA LEU A 74 2.03 -2.87 11.03
C LEU A 74 0.79 -2.18 10.44
N TYR A 75 0.76 -0.86 10.51
CA TYR A 75 -0.25 0.00 9.90
C TYR A 75 0.39 0.85 8.83
N VAL A 76 -0.24 0.94 7.69
CA VAL A 76 0.18 1.81 6.58
C VAL A 76 -1.04 2.55 6.07
N ALA A 77 -0.90 3.84 5.84
CA ALA A 77 -1.91 4.61 5.15
C ALA A 77 -1.28 5.40 4.01
N VAL A 78 -2.00 5.53 2.92
CA VAL A 78 -1.56 6.25 1.73
C VAL A 78 -2.68 7.19 1.29
N ARG A 79 -2.37 8.48 1.22
CA ARG A 79 -3.26 9.49 0.64
C ARG A 79 -2.75 9.79 -0.75
N VAL A 80 -3.54 9.47 -1.74
CA VAL A 80 -3.24 9.68 -3.15
C VAL A 80 -3.98 10.92 -3.65
N GLN A 81 -3.27 11.77 -4.36
CA GLN A 81 -3.80 12.82 -5.21
C GLN A 81 -3.73 12.30 -6.63
N ASP A 82 -4.83 12.37 -7.34
CA ASP A 82 -5.01 11.83 -8.66
C ASP A 82 -6.14 12.60 -9.34
N ASP A 83 -6.07 12.88 -10.61
CA ASP A 83 -7.06 13.69 -11.32
C ASP A 83 -8.06 12.83 -12.13
N ILE A 84 -7.73 11.58 -12.41
CA ILE A 84 -8.63 10.61 -13.06
C ILE A 84 -8.59 9.31 -12.26
N LEU A 85 -9.73 8.85 -11.78
CA LEU A 85 -9.83 7.57 -11.07
C LEU A 85 -10.42 6.51 -11.98
N SER A 86 -9.65 5.45 -12.24
CA SER A 86 -10.03 4.31 -13.05
C SER A 86 -10.22 3.04 -12.21
N GLU A 87 -11.31 2.32 -12.45
CA GLU A 87 -11.71 1.13 -11.69
C GLU A 87 -12.37 0.05 -12.57
N ASP A 88 -11.92 -0.11 -13.77
CA ASP A 88 -12.62 -0.88 -14.78
C ASP A 88 -12.11 -2.31 -15.01
N SER A 89 -10.95 -2.65 -14.46
CA SER A 89 -10.31 -3.95 -14.63
C SER A 89 -10.65 -4.96 -13.54
N ALA A 90 -10.82 -4.53 -12.30
CA ALA A 90 -11.20 -5.40 -11.20
C ALA A 90 -12.67 -5.19 -10.80
N GLU A 91 -13.41 -6.28 -10.60
CA GLU A 91 -14.75 -6.21 -10.04
C GLU A 91 -14.65 -5.67 -8.59
N ALA A 92 -15.47 -4.67 -8.26
CA ALA A 92 -15.49 -4.03 -6.95
C ALA A 92 -15.59 -5.06 -5.81
N GLU A 93 -14.82 -4.84 -4.74
CA GLU A 93 -14.76 -5.72 -3.56
C GLU A 93 -14.35 -7.18 -3.85
N SER A 94 -13.82 -7.46 -5.05
CA SER A 94 -13.37 -8.80 -5.39
C SER A 94 -12.06 -9.14 -4.68
N GLN A 95 -11.83 -10.43 -4.42
CA GLN A 95 -10.62 -10.90 -3.73
C GLN A 95 -9.56 -11.48 -4.67
N ASN A 96 -9.58 -11.24 -5.92
CA ASN A 96 -8.57 -11.73 -6.87
C ASN A 96 -8.62 -10.95 -8.17
N GLY A 97 -8.95 -9.67 -8.06
CA GLY A 97 -9.01 -8.76 -9.18
C GLY A 97 -7.66 -8.49 -9.82
N GLN A 98 -7.69 -7.90 -10.99
CA GLN A 98 -6.50 -7.39 -11.67
C GLN A 98 -6.20 -5.96 -11.17
N THR A 99 -6.12 -5.83 -9.85
CA THR A 99 -6.00 -4.56 -9.13
C THR A 99 -4.84 -3.67 -9.55
N TRP A 100 -3.82 -4.25 -10.20
CA TRP A 100 -2.68 -3.49 -10.73
C TRP A 100 -2.97 -2.84 -12.09
N MET A 101 -4.12 -3.07 -12.65
CA MET A 101 -4.63 -2.45 -13.88
C MET A 101 -5.67 -1.36 -13.58
N ASP A 102 -5.96 -1.11 -12.31
CA ASP A 102 -6.78 -0.02 -11.81
C ASP A 102 -5.91 0.88 -10.92
N ASP A 103 -6.44 2.04 -10.58
CA ASP A 103 -5.85 2.84 -9.50
C ASP A 103 -5.79 2.03 -8.23
N SER A 104 -4.59 1.85 -7.73
CA SER A 104 -4.40 0.99 -6.58
C SER A 104 -3.15 1.34 -5.76
N VAL A 105 -3.16 0.89 -4.52
CA VAL A 105 -2.01 0.95 -3.63
C VAL A 105 -1.45 -0.44 -3.38
N GLU A 106 -0.15 -0.56 -3.52
CA GLU A 106 0.61 -1.77 -3.25
C GLU A 106 1.59 -1.56 -2.11
N ILE A 107 1.50 -2.38 -1.08
CA ILE A 107 2.45 -2.42 0.04
C ILE A 107 3.30 -3.67 -0.08
N PHE A 108 4.61 -3.51 -0.18
CA PHE A 108 5.57 -4.62 -0.18
C PHE A 108 6.32 -4.64 1.13
N VAL A 109 6.34 -5.79 1.78
CA VAL A 109 7.05 -6.00 3.05
C VAL A 109 7.96 -7.22 2.95
N ASP A 110 9.21 -7.05 3.34
CA ASP A 110 10.18 -8.12 3.63
C ASP A 110 10.55 -8.03 5.11
N GLY A 111 9.78 -8.71 5.93
CA GLY A 111 9.83 -8.57 7.39
C GLY A 111 11.06 -9.20 8.03
N ASN A 112 11.78 -10.08 7.34
CA ASN A 112 13.03 -10.68 7.79
C ASN A 112 14.26 -10.07 7.12
N ASN A 113 14.07 -9.08 6.24
CA ASN A 113 15.12 -8.39 5.48
C ASN A 113 16.05 -9.35 4.73
N SER A 114 15.48 -10.38 4.14
CA SER A 114 16.21 -11.41 3.39
C SER A 114 16.72 -10.94 2.04
N ASN A 115 16.24 -9.82 1.56
CA ASN A 115 16.44 -9.25 0.21
C ASN A 115 15.94 -10.17 -0.92
N PHE A 116 15.06 -11.10 -0.61
CA PHE A 116 14.34 -11.86 -1.63
C PHE A 116 13.13 -11.05 -2.14
N ALA A 117 12.66 -11.42 -3.33
CA ALA A 117 11.43 -10.87 -3.85
C ALA A 117 10.26 -11.16 -2.88
N THR A 118 9.45 -10.16 -2.61
CA THR A 118 8.29 -10.28 -1.71
C THR A 118 7.16 -11.13 -2.31
N ARG A 119 7.34 -11.59 -3.54
CA ARG A 119 6.38 -12.40 -4.28
C ARG A 119 6.98 -13.74 -4.66
N ASP A 120 6.39 -14.82 -4.17
CA ASP A 120 6.68 -16.20 -4.58
C ASP A 120 5.40 -16.86 -5.10
N THR A 121 5.22 -16.86 -6.40
CA THR A 121 4.06 -17.50 -7.05
C THR A 121 4.02 -19.02 -6.89
N SER A 122 5.09 -19.65 -6.40
CA SER A 122 5.10 -21.09 -6.08
C SER A 122 4.59 -21.40 -4.67
N GLY A 123 4.58 -20.40 -3.78
CA GLY A 123 4.20 -20.57 -2.38
C GLY A 123 5.15 -21.48 -1.58
N THR A 124 6.36 -21.71 -2.07
CA THR A 124 7.29 -22.69 -1.51
C THR A 124 8.59 -22.11 -0.98
N ASN A 125 8.89 -20.86 -1.26
CA ASN A 125 10.10 -20.23 -0.78
C ASN A 125 9.95 -19.85 0.71
N PRO A 126 10.68 -20.51 1.62
CA PRO A 126 10.56 -20.25 3.07
C PRO A 126 11.07 -18.86 3.48
N ASP A 127 11.84 -18.19 2.62
CA ASP A 127 12.32 -16.83 2.89
C ASP A 127 11.26 -15.77 2.61
N ILE A 128 10.17 -16.14 1.94
CA ILE A 128 9.04 -15.27 1.59
C ILE A 128 7.79 -15.67 2.38
N VAL A 129 7.44 -16.95 2.38
CA VAL A 129 6.24 -17.44 3.04
C VAL A 129 6.28 -17.18 4.55
N GLY A 130 5.34 -16.37 5.04
CA GLY A 130 5.26 -15.98 6.44
C GLY A 130 6.31 -14.98 6.92
N SER A 131 7.09 -14.39 5.99
CA SER A 131 8.08 -13.36 6.32
C SER A 131 7.85 -12.02 5.60
N GLY A 132 6.88 -11.96 4.71
CA GLY A 132 6.54 -10.77 3.96
C GLY A 132 5.43 -11.02 2.96
N GLY A 133 5.20 -10.08 2.07
CA GLY A 133 4.19 -10.20 1.02
C GLY A 133 3.98 -8.92 0.25
N GLN A 134 3.09 -9.01 -0.72
CA GLN A 134 2.54 -7.90 -1.49
C GLN A 134 1.05 -7.78 -1.15
N PHE A 135 0.66 -6.64 -0.62
CA PHE A 135 -0.70 -6.33 -0.17
C PHE A 135 -1.25 -5.25 -1.08
N VAL A 136 -2.29 -5.55 -1.85
CA VAL A 136 -2.81 -4.67 -2.89
C VAL A 136 -4.29 -4.42 -2.69
N ILE A 137 -4.69 -3.15 -2.81
CA ILE A 137 -6.09 -2.74 -2.83
C ILE A 137 -6.28 -1.66 -3.88
N SER A 138 -7.33 -1.80 -4.71
CA SER A 138 -7.70 -0.79 -5.70
C SER A 138 -8.72 0.20 -5.16
N VAL A 139 -8.93 1.28 -5.89
CA VAL A 139 -9.82 2.37 -5.55
C VAL A 139 -11.27 1.92 -5.28
N ASN A 140 -11.71 0.83 -5.90
CA ASN A 140 -13.02 0.22 -5.68
C ASN A 140 -13.05 -0.90 -4.61
N ASN A 141 -12.03 -0.96 -3.77
CA ASN A 141 -11.85 -1.98 -2.73
C ASN A 141 -11.68 -3.43 -3.23
N ALA A 142 -11.36 -3.63 -4.49
CA ALA A 142 -10.88 -4.93 -4.92
C ALA A 142 -9.48 -5.20 -4.36
N ILE A 143 -9.21 -6.44 -3.97
CA ILE A 143 -7.91 -6.84 -3.43
C ILE A 143 -7.30 -7.96 -4.25
N ARG A 144 -5.99 -8.13 -4.09
CA ARG A 144 -5.28 -9.29 -4.60
C ARG A 144 -4.70 -10.12 -3.45
N ASP A 145 -5.40 -11.20 -3.15
CA ASP A 145 -5.07 -12.09 -2.02
C ASP A 145 -4.33 -13.38 -2.44
N GLN A 146 -4.18 -13.62 -3.76
CA GLN A 146 -3.55 -14.85 -4.26
C GLN A 146 -2.03 -14.81 -4.39
N GLU A 147 -1.39 -13.75 -3.97
CA GLU A 147 0.07 -13.70 -4.01
C GLU A 147 0.65 -14.62 -2.96
N ALA A 148 1.54 -15.49 -3.39
CA ALA A 148 2.21 -16.40 -2.48
C ALA A 148 2.97 -15.62 -1.39
N GLY A 149 2.80 -16.03 -0.17
CA GLY A 149 3.33 -15.36 1.01
C GLY A 149 2.34 -14.43 1.69
N ASN A 150 1.30 -13.98 1.02
CA ASN A 150 0.27 -13.20 1.67
C ASN A 150 -0.59 -14.06 2.61
N PRO A 151 -0.87 -13.57 3.81
CA PRO A 151 -1.85 -14.17 4.70
C PRO A 151 -3.28 -13.85 4.21
N GLY A 152 -4.28 -14.50 4.81
CA GLY A 152 -5.69 -14.25 4.48
C GLY A 152 -6.14 -12.82 4.75
N TYR A 153 -7.11 -12.36 3.98
CA TYR A 153 -7.68 -11.01 4.01
C TYR A 153 -9.03 -10.95 4.74
N GLY A 154 -9.24 -9.95 5.58
CA GLY A 154 -10.47 -9.67 6.29
C GLY A 154 -10.25 -8.93 7.61
N GLU A 155 -11.32 -8.42 8.21
CA GLU A 155 -11.23 -7.72 9.50
C GLU A 155 -10.63 -8.58 10.61
N ASP A 156 -10.96 -9.86 10.64
CA ASP A 156 -10.46 -10.84 11.61
C ASP A 156 -9.24 -11.63 11.09
N GLU A 157 -8.82 -11.38 9.86
CA GLU A 157 -7.72 -12.07 9.19
C GLU A 157 -6.39 -11.32 9.40
N PRO A 158 -5.24 -11.95 9.06
CA PRO A 158 -3.93 -11.34 9.23
C PRO A 158 -3.70 -10.02 8.52
N TRP A 159 -4.43 -9.71 7.46
CA TRP A 159 -4.40 -8.37 6.92
C TRP A 159 -5.78 -7.87 6.50
N TYR A 160 -5.94 -6.56 6.53
CA TYR A 160 -7.16 -5.87 6.16
C TYR A 160 -6.82 -4.49 5.60
N ALA A 161 -7.56 -4.04 4.61
CA ALA A 161 -7.44 -2.71 4.05
C ALA A 161 -8.79 -2.16 3.61
N LEU A 162 -8.92 -0.84 3.59
CA LEU A 162 -10.05 -0.13 3.02
C LEU A 162 -9.58 1.09 2.25
N VAL A 163 -10.34 1.43 1.21
CA VAL A 163 -10.16 2.64 0.41
C VAL A 163 -11.43 3.47 0.42
N VAL A 164 -11.28 4.77 0.54
CA VAL A 164 -12.34 5.74 0.28
C VAL A 164 -11.88 6.70 -0.80
N ALA A 165 -12.61 6.69 -1.92
CA ALA A 165 -12.39 7.60 -3.03
C ALA A 165 -13.03 8.96 -2.80
N GLY A 166 -12.39 10.02 -3.28
CA GLY A 166 -12.86 11.40 -3.28
C GLY A 166 -12.87 12.00 -4.69
N ASP A 167 -13.11 13.28 -4.80
CA ASP A 167 -13.20 13.99 -6.09
C ASP A 167 -11.81 14.20 -6.75
N THR A 168 -10.73 14.06 -6.02
CA THR A 168 -9.37 14.39 -6.46
C THR A 168 -8.34 13.40 -5.92
N GLY A 169 -8.70 12.15 -5.87
CA GLY A 169 -7.84 11.08 -5.37
C GLY A 169 -8.53 10.22 -4.31
N TYR A 170 -7.77 9.45 -3.58
CA TYR A 170 -8.29 8.48 -2.61
C TYR A 170 -7.38 8.31 -1.41
N GLU A 171 -7.92 7.70 -0.36
CA GLU A 171 -7.18 7.31 0.83
C GLU A 171 -7.28 5.81 1.03
N ALA A 172 -6.15 5.17 1.27
CA ALA A 172 -6.06 3.73 1.55
C ALA A 172 -5.43 3.50 2.91
N GLU A 173 -6.02 2.62 3.71
CA GLU A 173 -5.50 2.22 5.00
C GLU A 173 -5.31 0.71 5.07
N PHE A 174 -4.20 0.28 5.66
CA PHE A 174 -3.83 -1.12 5.80
C PHE A 174 -3.49 -1.45 7.24
N ARG A 175 -3.95 -2.61 7.70
CA ARG A 175 -3.50 -3.31 8.90
C ARG A 175 -2.91 -4.66 8.50
N ILE A 176 -1.67 -4.91 8.86
CA ILE A 176 -0.94 -6.14 8.52
C ILE A 176 -0.36 -6.73 9.82
N ALA A 177 -0.77 -7.93 10.18
CA ALA A 177 -0.30 -8.59 11.40
C ALA A 177 1.20 -8.87 11.33
N LEU A 178 1.95 -8.51 12.36
CA LEU A 178 3.40 -8.71 12.41
C LEU A 178 3.81 -10.18 12.30
N ASN A 179 2.99 -11.10 12.83
CA ASN A 179 3.25 -12.53 12.74
C ASN A 179 3.13 -13.09 11.31
N ALA A 180 2.42 -12.39 10.42
CA ALA A 180 2.30 -12.75 9.03
C ALA A 180 3.50 -12.29 8.18
N ILE A 181 4.27 -11.34 8.69
CA ILE A 181 5.45 -10.77 8.03
C ILE A 181 6.75 -11.09 8.78
N GLY A 182 6.85 -12.28 9.39
CA GLY A 182 8.06 -12.73 10.07
C GLY A 182 8.20 -12.26 11.51
N ASN A 183 7.19 -11.58 12.05
CA ASN A 183 7.14 -11.12 13.43
C ASN A 183 8.31 -10.22 13.87
N PRO A 184 8.66 -9.18 13.08
CA PRO A 184 9.74 -8.26 13.41
C PRO A 184 9.50 -7.59 14.76
N LYS A 185 10.58 -7.29 15.46
CA LYS A 185 10.55 -6.66 16.78
C LYS A 185 11.10 -5.23 16.69
N PRO A 186 10.77 -4.36 17.66
CA PRO A 186 11.34 -3.04 17.73
C PRO A 186 12.87 -3.09 17.68
N GLY A 187 13.43 -2.44 16.65
CA GLY A 187 14.87 -2.44 16.38
C GLY A 187 15.32 -3.37 15.26
N ASP A 188 14.46 -4.28 14.80
CA ASP A 188 14.73 -5.06 13.60
C ASP A 188 14.64 -4.18 12.35
N VAL A 189 15.39 -4.56 11.31
CA VAL A 189 15.32 -3.94 10.00
C VAL A 189 14.41 -4.77 9.11
N ILE A 190 13.45 -4.13 8.47
CA ILE A 190 12.57 -4.73 7.47
C ILE A 190 12.76 -4.06 6.12
N GLY A 191 12.51 -4.78 5.03
CA GLY A 191 12.30 -4.19 3.72
C GLY A 191 10.87 -3.66 3.62
N PHE A 192 10.71 -2.45 3.08
CA PHE A 192 9.40 -1.83 2.94
C PHE A 192 9.37 -0.92 1.71
N THR A 193 8.34 -1.08 0.89
CA THR A 193 8.09 -0.23 -0.28
C THR A 193 6.60 -0.02 -0.45
N VAL A 194 6.22 1.16 -0.89
CA VAL A 194 4.86 1.49 -1.32
C VAL A 194 4.91 1.81 -2.80
N GLY A 195 4.04 1.18 -3.57
CA GLY A 195 3.73 1.52 -4.96
C GLY A 195 2.31 2.07 -5.06
N VAL A 196 2.09 2.94 -6.02
CA VAL A 196 0.77 3.38 -6.44
C VAL A 196 0.70 3.15 -7.94
N ASN A 197 -0.31 2.44 -8.38
CA ASN A 197 -0.64 2.31 -9.79
C ASN A 197 -1.62 3.43 -10.14
N ASP A 198 -1.39 4.02 -11.28
CA ASP A 198 -2.07 5.17 -11.84
C ASP A 198 -2.55 4.74 -13.24
N ASP A 199 -3.84 4.69 -13.44
CA ASP A 199 -4.47 4.22 -14.66
C ASP A 199 -5.41 5.30 -15.19
N ASP A 200 -4.94 6.06 -16.17
CA ASP A 200 -5.67 7.16 -16.80
C ASP A 200 -6.40 6.76 -18.07
N ASP A 201 -6.31 5.52 -18.45
CA ASP A 201 -7.02 5.02 -19.61
C ASP A 201 -8.13 4.02 -19.20
N ASP A 202 -9.15 3.94 -19.96
CA ASP A 202 -10.29 3.04 -19.72
C ASP A 202 -9.97 1.57 -20.11
N GLY A 203 -8.75 1.06 -19.88
CA GLY A 203 -8.32 -0.33 -20.07
C GLY A 203 -7.74 -0.66 -21.44
#